data_dc3380a2372d6825341b035bf51d9369
#
_entry.id   dc3380a2372d6825341b035bf51d9369
#
_cell.length_a   1.000
_cell.length_b   1.000
_cell.length_c   1.000
_cell.angle_alpha   90.00
_cell.angle_beta   90.00
_cell.angle_gamma   90.00
#
_symmetry.space_group_name_H-M   'P 1'
#
loop_
_entity.id
_entity.type
_entity.pdbx_description
1 polymer ?
#
loop_
_entity_poly.entity_id
_entity_poly.type
_entity_poly.pdbx_seq_one_letter_code
_entity_poly.pdbx_strand_id
1 'polypeptide(L)'
;VQKVPVVIAEDSPFLTTETRQSRWAIPYDFACLNARIDNLLTRNQSCLKGKRVLDIGSHMGTFAYAALEMGAEFVQGIDTEEKTIERGKELFQQAKVAKTRYDFKVDDAFDYLENLEEGSFDTVLCLGTLY
;
A
#
# COMPACT_ATOMS: atom_id res chain seq x y z
N VAL A 1 0.31 2.96 -28.65
CA VAL A 1 0.46 3.47 -27.29
C VAL A 1 -0.28 2.58 -26.33
N GLN A 2 0.43 1.93 -25.43
CA GLN A 2 -0.20 1.13 -24.38
C GLN A 2 -0.92 2.04 -23.40
N LYS A 3 -2.19 1.74 -23.15
CA LYS A 3 -2.92 2.40 -22.08
C LYS A 3 -2.43 1.89 -20.72
N VAL A 4 -2.20 2.82 -19.81
CA VAL A 4 -1.91 2.48 -18.41
C VAL A 4 -3.18 1.87 -17.79
N PRO A 5 -3.11 0.67 -17.19
CA PRO A 5 -4.26 0.09 -16.51
C PRO A 5 -4.74 0.99 -15.37
N VAL A 6 -6.06 1.09 -15.20
CA VAL A 6 -6.66 1.81 -14.09
C VAL A 6 -6.86 0.85 -12.93
N VAL A 7 -6.04 1.00 -11.89
CA VAL A 7 -6.14 0.22 -10.65
C VAL A 7 -6.89 1.02 -9.59
N ILE A 8 -6.58 2.31 -9.48
CA ILE A 8 -7.27 3.23 -8.58
C ILE A 8 -8.19 4.11 -9.42
N ALA A 9 -9.49 3.97 -9.22
CA ALA A 9 -10.49 4.75 -9.93
C ALA A 9 -10.40 6.25 -9.56
N GLU A 10 -10.83 7.12 -10.47
CA GLU A 10 -10.75 8.56 -10.29
C GLU A 10 -11.54 9.06 -9.07
N ASP A 11 -12.64 8.39 -8.75
CA ASP A 11 -13.49 8.67 -7.58
C ASP A 11 -13.10 7.87 -6.34
N SER A 12 -11.98 7.16 -6.37
CA SER A 12 -11.52 6.35 -5.24
C SER A 12 -11.25 7.21 -4.01
N PRO A 13 -11.59 6.74 -2.80
CA PRO A 13 -11.22 7.41 -1.55
C PRO A 13 -9.73 7.70 -1.43
N PHE A 14 -8.88 6.89 -2.03
CA PHE A 14 -7.42 7.10 -2.03
C PHE A 14 -6.98 8.34 -2.81
N LEU A 15 -7.81 8.84 -3.73
CA LEU A 15 -7.53 10.06 -4.51
C LEU A 15 -8.32 11.27 -4.00
N THR A 16 -9.55 11.06 -3.53
CA THR A 16 -10.44 12.15 -3.13
C THR A 16 -10.24 12.61 -1.70
N THR A 17 -9.60 11.78 -0.87
CA THR A 17 -9.31 12.13 0.52
C THR A 17 -8.14 13.11 0.59
N GLU A 18 -8.30 14.15 1.39
CA GLU A 18 -7.21 15.08 1.64
C GLU A 18 -6.09 14.36 2.43
N THR A 19 -4.93 14.22 1.79
CA THR A 19 -3.78 13.49 2.32
C THR A 19 -2.76 14.40 2.99
N ARG A 20 -3.04 15.71 3.07
CA ARG A 20 -2.09 16.74 3.50
C ARG A 20 -1.79 16.77 5.00
N GLN A 21 -2.19 15.77 5.74
CA GLN A 21 -1.93 15.72 7.19
C GLN A 21 -0.50 15.33 7.53
N SER A 22 0.23 14.77 6.58
CA SER A 22 1.65 14.44 6.72
C SER A 22 2.49 15.32 5.79
N ARG A 23 3.60 15.86 6.31
CA ARG A 23 4.57 16.59 5.49
C ARG A 23 5.18 15.75 4.36
N TRP A 24 5.02 14.44 4.43
CA TRP A 24 5.50 13.49 3.44
C TRP A 24 4.43 13.07 2.43
N ALA A 25 3.20 13.55 2.62
CA ALA A 25 2.12 13.23 1.70
C ALA A 25 2.29 14.01 0.41
N ILE A 26 2.62 13.31 -0.66
CA ILE A 26 2.62 13.86 -2.01
C ILE A 26 1.27 13.50 -2.61
N PRO A 27 0.41 14.49 -2.89
CA PRO A 27 -0.84 14.21 -3.58
C PRO A 27 -0.53 13.77 -5.02
N TYR A 28 -0.87 12.54 -5.35
CA TYR A 28 -0.80 12.07 -6.73
C TYR A 28 -2.13 12.37 -7.42
N ASP A 29 -2.06 12.87 -8.65
CA ASP A 29 -3.25 12.87 -9.49
C ASP A 29 -3.54 11.45 -10.00
N PHE A 30 -4.72 11.28 -10.57
CA PHE A 30 -5.20 9.99 -11.08
C PHE A 30 -4.21 9.34 -12.07
N ALA A 31 -3.73 10.10 -13.04
CA ALA A 31 -2.84 9.57 -14.07
C ALA A 31 -1.48 9.19 -13.51
N CYS A 32 -0.90 10.05 -12.67
CA CYS A 32 0.40 9.81 -12.05
C CYS A 32 0.37 8.59 -11.13
N LEU A 33 -0.65 8.48 -10.29
CA LEU A 33 -0.78 7.35 -9.37
C LEU A 33 -0.89 6.02 -10.12
N ASN A 34 -1.76 5.94 -11.12
CA ASN A 34 -1.92 4.70 -11.90
C ASN A 34 -0.67 4.36 -12.72
N ALA A 35 0.05 5.35 -13.23
CA ALA A 35 1.32 5.13 -13.91
C ALA A 35 2.39 4.56 -12.96
N ARG A 36 2.46 5.05 -11.72
CA ARG A 36 3.38 4.52 -10.70
C ARG A 36 3.01 3.09 -10.32
N ILE A 37 1.72 2.82 -10.13
CA ILE A 37 1.23 1.46 -9.83
C ILE A 37 1.58 0.52 -10.99
N ASP A 38 1.39 0.94 -12.23
CA ASP A 38 1.74 0.12 -13.39
C ASP A 38 3.23 -0.24 -13.39
N ASN A 39 4.09 0.76 -13.23
CA ASN A 39 5.53 0.55 -13.25
C ASN A 39 6.06 -0.30 -12.09
N LEU A 40 5.49 -0.14 -10.90
CA LEU A 40 6.00 -0.79 -9.69
C LEU A 40 5.31 -2.12 -9.41
N LEU A 41 4.01 -2.21 -9.61
CA LEU A 41 3.20 -3.35 -9.20
C LEU A 41 2.70 -4.19 -10.38
N THR A 42 2.03 -3.61 -11.35
CA THR A 42 1.43 -4.37 -12.46
C THR A 42 2.49 -5.14 -13.24
N ARG A 43 3.63 -4.52 -13.51
CA ARG A 43 4.76 -5.16 -14.21
C ARG A 43 5.44 -6.24 -13.38
N ASN A 44 5.20 -6.27 -12.09
CA ASN A 44 5.73 -7.26 -11.16
C ASN A 44 4.62 -8.12 -10.55
N GLN A 45 3.50 -8.28 -11.24
CA GLN A 45 2.32 -8.97 -10.72
C GLN A 45 2.62 -10.40 -10.26
N SER A 46 3.56 -11.08 -10.90
CA SER A 46 3.98 -12.43 -10.48
C SER A 46 4.55 -12.47 -9.06
N CYS A 47 5.08 -11.35 -8.56
CA CYS A 47 5.58 -11.22 -7.19
C CYS A 47 4.48 -10.89 -6.18
N LEU A 48 3.26 -10.60 -6.65
CA LEU A 48 2.16 -10.14 -5.81
C LEU A 48 1.01 -11.15 -5.77
N LYS A 49 0.64 -11.71 -6.91
CA LYS A 49 -0.53 -12.59 -7.04
C LYS A 49 -0.39 -13.84 -6.16
N GLY A 50 -1.33 -14.01 -5.24
CA GLY A 50 -1.33 -15.11 -4.29
C GLY A 50 -0.26 -15.02 -3.20
N LYS A 51 0.42 -13.89 -3.08
CA LYS A 51 1.55 -13.69 -2.17
C LYS A 51 1.15 -12.94 -0.90
N ARG A 52 1.92 -13.17 0.16
CA ARG A 52 1.86 -12.38 1.38
C ARG A 52 2.89 -11.26 1.26
N VAL A 53 2.43 -10.04 1.40
CA VAL A 53 3.21 -8.83 1.11
C VAL A 53 3.38 -8.00 2.38
N LEU A 54 4.61 -7.55 2.62
CA LEU A 54 4.93 -6.56 3.66
C LEU A 54 5.18 -5.21 2.97
N ASP A 55 4.44 -4.19 3.39
CA ASP A 55 4.61 -2.81 2.89
C ASP A 55 5.24 -1.95 3.98
N ILE A 56 6.53 -1.70 3.85
CA ILE A 56 7.33 -0.89 4.78
C ILE A 56 7.17 0.58 4.43
N GLY A 57 6.72 1.38 5.41
CA GLY A 57 6.37 2.77 5.17
C GLY A 57 5.10 2.87 4.34
N SER A 58 4.07 2.14 4.76
CA SER A 58 2.83 1.97 4.02
C SER A 58 2.03 3.26 3.82
N HIS A 59 2.29 4.26 4.64
CA HIS A 59 1.52 5.50 4.65
C HIS A 59 0.02 5.18 4.82
N MET A 60 -0.86 5.72 3.99
CA MET A 60 -2.30 5.41 4.05
C MET A 60 -2.69 4.12 3.32
N GLY A 61 -1.71 3.36 2.85
CA GLY A 61 -1.96 2.05 2.26
C GLY A 61 -2.41 2.06 0.81
N THR A 62 -2.17 3.13 0.07
CA THR A 62 -2.55 3.21 -1.35
C THR A 62 -1.91 2.10 -2.18
N PHE A 63 -0.60 1.88 -2.01
CA PHE A 63 0.10 0.80 -2.73
C PHE A 63 -0.23 -0.58 -2.16
N ALA A 64 -0.48 -0.69 -0.86
CA ALA A 64 -0.98 -1.92 -0.24
C ALA A 64 -2.34 -2.31 -0.84
N TYR A 65 -3.24 -1.36 -1.01
CA TYR A 65 -4.53 -1.56 -1.68
C TYR A 65 -4.32 -2.02 -3.12
N ALA A 66 -3.44 -1.35 -3.87
CA ALA A 66 -3.13 -1.73 -5.24
C ALA A 66 -2.56 -3.15 -5.32
N ALA A 67 -1.71 -3.56 -4.38
CA ALA A 67 -1.20 -4.93 -4.32
C ALA A 67 -2.32 -5.97 -4.13
N LEU A 68 -3.32 -5.66 -3.30
CA LEU A 68 -4.51 -6.51 -3.15
C LEU A 68 -5.32 -6.59 -4.44
N GLU A 69 -5.45 -5.47 -5.16
CA GLU A 69 -6.10 -5.45 -6.49
C GLU A 69 -5.32 -6.27 -7.53
N MET A 70 -4.00 -6.40 -7.37
CA MET A 70 -3.16 -7.28 -8.19
C MET A 70 -3.24 -8.76 -7.77
N GLY A 71 -4.05 -9.09 -6.78
CA GLY A 71 -4.29 -10.45 -6.34
C GLY A 71 -3.44 -10.92 -5.16
N ALA A 72 -2.78 -10.03 -4.44
CA ALA A 72 -2.08 -10.41 -3.21
C ALA A 72 -3.04 -11.08 -2.23
N GLU A 73 -2.57 -12.11 -1.55
CA GLU A 73 -3.38 -12.82 -0.55
C GLU A 73 -3.58 -11.97 0.70
N PHE A 74 -2.49 -11.34 1.17
CA PHE A 74 -2.49 -10.55 2.39
C PHE A 74 -1.42 -9.47 2.31
N VAL A 75 -1.72 -8.28 2.82
CA VAL A 75 -0.75 -7.19 2.95
C VAL A 75 -0.69 -6.71 4.39
N GLN A 76 0.53 -6.70 4.95
CA GLN A 76 0.84 -6.04 6.21
C GLN A 76 1.45 -4.68 5.91
N GLY A 77 0.79 -3.61 6.31
CA GLY A 77 1.36 -2.27 6.27
C GLY A 77 1.96 -1.90 7.61
N ILE A 78 3.13 -1.29 7.61
CA ILE A 78 3.76 -0.69 8.80
C ILE A 78 4.19 0.73 8.52
N ASP A 79 4.00 1.60 9.49
CA ASP A 79 4.44 2.98 9.43
C ASP A 79 4.61 3.52 10.85
N THR A 80 5.46 4.52 11.02
CA THR A 80 5.67 5.15 12.34
C THR A 80 4.61 6.19 12.68
N GLU A 81 3.83 6.64 11.70
CA GLU A 81 2.87 7.72 11.88
C GLU A 81 1.46 7.18 12.15
N GLU A 82 1.03 7.27 13.40
CA GLU A 82 -0.25 6.73 13.87
C GLU A 82 -1.45 7.30 13.11
N LYS A 83 -1.49 8.60 12.90
CA LYS A 83 -2.61 9.25 12.19
C LYS A 83 -2.78 8.74 10.77
N THR A 84 -1.67 8.50 10.10
CA THR A 84 -1.65 7.98 8.73
C THR A 84 -2.13 6.53 8.70
N ILE A 85 -1.71 5.72 9.65
CA ILE A 85 -2.17 4.33 9.80
C ILE A 85 -3.68 4.28 10.07
N GLU A 86 -4.19 5.10 10.98
CA GLU A 86 -5.63 5.17 11.27
C GLU A 86 -6.43 5.59 10.03
N ARG A 87 -5.92 6.56 9.28
CA ARG A 87 -6.54 6.98 8.03
C ARG A 87 -6.56 5.85 6.99
N GLY A 88 -5.49 5.08 6.91
CA GLY A 88 -5.41 3.90 6.03
C GLY A 88 -6.48 2.87 6.38
N LYS A 89 -6.67 2.57 7.65
CA LYS A 89 -7.72 1.67 8.12
C LYS A 89 -9.12 2.15 7.72
N GLU A 90 -9.40 3.45 7.86
CA GLU A 90 -10.68 4.04 7.43
C GLU A 90 -10.89 3.90 5.93
N LEU A 91 -9.85 4.18 5.12
CA LEU A 91 -9.93 4.08 3.66
C LEU A 91 -10.18 2.65 3.20
N PHE A 92 -9.55 1.67 3.84
CA PHE A 92 -9.77 0.25 3.54
C PHE A 92 -11.19 -0.18 3.89
N GLN A 93 -11.75 0.32 4.99
CA GLN A 93 -13.15 0.10 5.34
C GLN A 93 -14.10 0.70 4.31
N GLN A 94 -13.84 1.94 3.88
CA GLN A 94 -14.62 2.61 2.83
C GLN A 94 -14.57 1.84 1.50
N ALA A 95 -13.41 1.30 1.16
CA ALA A 95 -13.21 0.49 -0.04
C ALA A 95 -13.74 -0.95 0.12
N LYS A 96 -14.28 -1.30 1.29
CA LYS A 96 -14.88 -2.61 1.60
C LYS A 96 -13.90 -3.78 1.43
N VAL A 97 -12.63 -3.56 1.75
CA VAL A 97 -11.61 -4.62 1.74
C VAL A 97 -11.87 -5.56 2.92
N ALA A 98 -11.86 -6.86 2.67
CA ALA A 98 -12.04 -7.87 3.72
C ALA A 98 -10.93 -7.75 4.76
N LYS A 99 -11.30 -7.70 6.05
CA LYS A 99 -10.34 -7.54 7.16
C LYS A 99 -9.34 -8.70 7.27
N THR A 100 -9.64 -9.83 6.69
CA THR A 100 -8.75 -10.99 6.64
C THR A 100 -7.59 -10.83 5.64
N ARG A 101 -7.66 -9.82 4.77
CA ARG A 101 -6.68 -9.61 3.70
C ARG A 101 -5.64 -8.54 4.03
N TYR A 102 -5.77 -7.83 5.13
CA TYR A 102 -4.82 -6.77 5.47
C TYR A 102 -4.71 -6.56 6.98
N ASP A 103 -3.61 -5.95 7.38
CA ASP A 103 -3.42 -5.38 8.69
C ASP A 103 -2.51 -4.16 8.59
N PHE A 104 -2.72 -3.18 9.46
CA PHE A 104 -1.87 -1.99 9.59
C PHE A 104 -1.40 -1.87 11.02
N LYS A 105 -0.08 -1.65 11.18
CA LYS A 105 0.53 -1.53 12.50
C LYS A 105 1.42 -0.30 12.55
N VAL A 106 1.32 0.45 13.65
CA VAL A 106 2.27 1.51 13.96
C VAL A 106 3.51 0.87 14.55
N ASP A 107 4.60 0.90 13.81
CA ASP A 107 5.87 0.31 14.25
C ASP A 107 7.04 0.94 13.48
N ASP A 108 8.21 0.89 14.08
CA ASP A 108 9.47 1.17 13.40
C ASP A 108 9.87 -0.02 12.54
N ALA A 109 10.37 0.25 11.32
CA ALA A 109 10.70 -0.81 10.36
C ALA A 109 11.77 -1.77 10.90
N PHE A 110 12.79 -1.25 11.55
CA PHE A 110 13.88 -2.07 12.10
C PHE A 110 13.40 -2.94 13.25
N ASP A 111 12.64 -2.36 14.18
CA ASP A 111 12.06 -3.11 15.30
C ASP A 111 11.12 -4.20 14.81
N TYR A 112 10.29 -3.91 13.83
CA TYR A 112 9.39 -4.88 13.22
C TYR A 112 10.17 -6.04 12.59
N LEU A 113 11.19 -5.73 11.79
CA LEU A 113 11.97 -6.73 11.07
C LEU A 113 12.80 -7.61 12.03
N GLU A 114 13.33 -7.03 13.11
CA GLU A 114 14.09 -7.80 14.13
C GLU A 114 13.23 -8.87 14.80
N ASN A 115 11.93 -8.61 14.98
CA ASN A 115 11.01 -9.53 15.64
C ASN A 115 10.21 -10.39 14.68
N LEU A 116 10.43 -10.25 13.37
CA LEU A 116 9.71 -10.97 12.34
C LEU A 116 10.31 -12.37 12.16
N GLU A 117 9.42 -13.38 12.16
CA GLU A 117 9.84 -14.74 11.84
C GLU A 117 10.22 -14.86 10.36
N GLU A 118 11.29 -15.62 10.10
CA GLU A 118 11.75 -15.92 8.75
C GLU A 118 10.61 -16.57 7.94
N GLY A 119 10.46 -16.16 6.68
CA GLY A 119 9.45 -16.73 5.79
C GLY A 119 8.03 -16.25 6.00
N SER A 120 7.81 -15.20 6.83
CA SER A 120 6.47 -14.65 7.10
C SER A 120 5.85 -14.00 5.87
N PHE A 121 6.67 -13.45 4.98
CA PHE A 121 6.22 -12.78 3.76
C PHE A 121 6.99 -13.27 2.54
N ASP A 122 6.32 -13.22 1.40
CA ASP A 122 6.91 -13.61 0.11
C ASP A 122 7.53 -12.41 -0.62
N THR A 123 6.98 -11.23 -0.41
CA THR A 123 7.34 -10.00 -1.13
C THR A 123 7.34 -8.82 -0.15
N VAL A 124 8.31 -7.94 -0.33
CA VAL A 124 8.43 -6.71 0.46
C VAL A 124 8.37 -5.51 -0.47
N LEU A 125 7.46 -4.57 -0.17
CA LEU A 125 7.42 -3.25 -0.79
C LEU A 125 8.15 -2.27 0.15
N CYS A 126 9.08 -1.52 -0.41
CA CYS A 126 9.81 -0.47 0.31
C CYS A 126 9.91 0.76 -0.58
N LEU A 127 8.76 1.44 -0.75
CA LEU A 127 8.59 2.50 -1.73
C LEU A 127 8.73 3.87 -1.06
N GLY A 128 9.95 4.45 -1.17
CA GLY A 128 10.21 5.80 -0.66
C GLY A 128 10.46 5.89 0.84
N THR A 129 11.00 4.84 1.46
CA THR A 129 11.24 4.79 2.91
C THR A 129 12.72 4.80 3.28
N LEU A 130 13.57 4.27 2.42
CA LEU A 130 15.01 4.18 2.66
C LEU A 130 15.77 5.30 1.91
N TYR A 131 15.82 6.49 2.51
CA TYR A 131 16.64 7.60 2.01
C TYR A 131 17.11 8.55 3.10
#